data_25d01c078936d9d4daf3fd4a5ba38e1e
#
_entry.id   25d01c078936d9d4daf3fd4a5ba38e1e
#
_cell.length_a   1.000
_cell.length_b   1.000
_cell.length_c   1.000
_cell.angle_alpha   90.00
_cell.angle_beta   90.00
_cell.angle_gamma   90.00
#
_symmetry.space_group_name_H-M   'P 1'
#
loop_
_entity.id
_entity.type
_entity.pdbx_description
1 polymer ?
#
loop_
_entity_poly.entity_id
_entity_poly.type
_entity_poly.pdbx_seq_one_letter_code
_entity_poly.pdbx_strand_id
1 'polypeptide(L)'
;EIAASPDGRTAFLPIYGSSGVGDPGIDGHQILVIDLPSRKIVGHIDFSHGVRPHFPLFDPSSGLLYVTTELSNSVTVIDPRTRKIIGSIPTGQPQSHMLAISHNGKRGYTANVGPGTVSVLDLAARKTIAVIPVSAKVQRISVSADDKLVFTSDQTTPQLVVIDTATNKVKTRVALPGLGYGTAATRDGRWLLVAVPSTNQVAVVDLKTMRVARNITVPAAPQEILIRPDGNVAYVSCAASRQVAAIDLAQWKVTKKIPAGGYPDGLAWAK
;
A
#
# COMPACT_ATOMS: atom_id res chain seq x y z
N GLU A 1 1.34 9.07 -0.13
CA GLU A 1 0.95 8.06 -1.12
C GLU A 1 0.22 8.70 -2.30
N ILE A 2 0.05 7.97 -3.41
CA ILE A 2 -0.57 8.47 -4.64
C ILE A 2 -1.30 7.33 -5.36
N ALA A 3 -2.42 7.62 -6.02
CA ALA A 3 -3.10 6.70 -6.94
C ALA A 3 -3.35 7.36 -8.30
N ALA A 4 -3.13 6.63 -9.37
CA ALA A 4 -3.53 7.06 -10.72
C ALA A 4 -4.88 6.45 -11.09
N SER A 5 -5.72 7.23 -11.78
CA SER A 5 -7.00 6.74 -12.30
C SER A 5 -6.78 5.63 -13.33
N PRO A 6 -7.73 4.69 -13.48
CA PRO A 6 -7.59 3.56 -14.42
C PRO A 6 -7.38 3.96 -15.88
N ASP A 7 -7.84 5.16 -16.26
CA ASP A 7 -7.63 5.73 -17.60
C ASP A 7 -6.27 6.44 -17.77
N GLY A 8 -5.46 6.53 -16.69
CA GLY A 8 -4.14 7.15 -16.70
C GLY A 8 -4.15 8.67 -16.82
N ARG A 9 -5.29 9.35 -16.66
CA ARG A 9 -5.39 10.80 -16.89
C ARG A 9 -5.32 11.66 -15.63
N THR A 10 -5.64 11.07 -14.48
CA THR A 10 -5.72 11.81 -13.20
C THR A 10 -4.96 11.08 -12.12
N ALA A 11 -4.26 11.83 -11.25
CA ALA A 11 -3.72 11.28 -10.02
C ALA A 11 -4.37 11.95 -8.81
N PHE A 12 -4.48 11.17 -7.73
CA PHE A 12 -5.04 11.57 -6.44
C PHE A 12 -3.95 11.48 -5.39
N LEU A 13 -3.60 12.60 -4.79
CA LEU A 13 -2.52 12.75 -3.81
C LEU A 13 -3.08 13.23 -2.47
N PRO A 14 -3.27 12.33 -1.49
CA PRO A 14 -3.68 12.73 -0.15
C PRO A 14 -2.63 13.59 0.54
N ILE A 15 -3.09 14.61 1.23
CA ILE A 15 -2.26 15.47 2.10
C ILE A 15 -2.49 15.00 3.54
N TYR A 16 -1.55 14.21 4.03
CA TYR A 16 -1.63 13.59 5.35
C TYR A 16 -1.46 14.59 6.50
N GLY A 17 -0.53 15.52 6.34
CA GLY A 17 -0.17 16.49 7.37
C GLY A 17 1.33 16.50 7.66
N SER A 18 1.71 17.00 8.82
CA SER A 18 3.12 17.20 9.20
C SER A 18 3.63 16.23 10.27
N SER A 19 2.85 15.24 10.66
CA SER A 19 3.22 14.29 11.73
C SER A 19 3.35 12.85 11.22
N GLY A 20 3.97 11.99 12.03
CA GLY A 20 3.97 10.54 11.83
C GLY A 20 2.64 9.89 12.23
N VAL A 21 2.53 8.59 11.95
CA VAL A 21 1.35 7.78 12.33
C VAL A 21 1.19 7.75 13.83
N GLY A 22 0.03 8.20 14.33
CA GLY A 22 -0.28 8.28 15.76
C GLY A 22 0.38 9.43 16.51
N ASP A 23 1.24 10.23 15.88
CA ASP A 23 1.92 11.35 16.51
C ASP A 23 1.11 12.65 16.38
N PRO A 24 1.20 13.58 17.33
CA PRO A 24 0.57 14.91 17.21
C PRO A 24 1.21 15.72 16.10
N GLY A 25 0.43 16.59 15.47
CA GLY A 25 0.90 17.50 14.41
C GLY A 25 -0.24 18.18 13.68
N ILE A 26 0.04 18.79 12.52
CA ILE A 26 -0.99 19.38 11.67
C ILE A 26 -1.66 18.26 10.87
N ASP A 27 -2.96 18.11 11.05
CA ASP A 27 -3.75 17.07 10.41
C ASP A 27 -4.20 17.51 9.01
N GLY A 28 -3.81 16.75 8.00
CA GLY A 28 -4.26 16.99 6.63
C GLY A 28 -5.75 16.68 6.48
N HIS A 29 -6.40 17.40 5.54
CA HIS A 29 -7.84 17.31 5.33
C HIS A 29 -8.25 17.26 3.86
N GLN A 30 -7.30 17.08 2.93
CA GLN A 30 -7.61 17.14 1.51
C GLN A 30 -6.84 16.12 0.67
N ILE A 31 -7.37 15.83 -0.51
CA ILE A 31 -6.70 15.09 -1.57
C ILE A 31 -6.55 16.03 -2.76
N LEU A 32 -5.34 16.22 -3.24
CA LEU A 32 -5.08 16.96 -4.48
C LEU A 32 -5.44 16.09 -5.68
N VAL A 33 -6.08 16.73 -6.67
CA VAL A 33 -6.42 16.13 -7.97
C VAL A 33 -5.50 16.71 -9.03
N ILE A 34 -4.69 15.85 -9.64
CA ILE A 34 -3.65 16.23 -10.59
C ILE A 34 -4.03 15.71 -11.97
N ASP A 35 -4.09 16.59 -12.97
CA ASP A 35 -4.18 16.20 -14.37
C ASP A 35 -2.78 15.76 -14.85
N LEU A 36 -2.64 14.49 -15.20
CA LEU A 36 -1.35 13.90 -15.54
C LEU A 36 -0.79 14.42 -16.90
N PRO A 37 -1.60 14.61 -17.96
CA PRO A 37 -1.12 15.20 -19.21
C PRO A 37 -0.51 16.59 -19.03
N SER A 38 -1.20 17.49 -18.32
CA SER A 38 -0.71 18.86 -18.09
C SER A 38 0.21 18.99 -16.88
N ARG A 39 0.28 17.96 -16.01
CA ARG A 39 1.04 17.96 -14.75
C ARG A 39 0.66 19.09 -13.79
N LYS A 40 -0.62 19.46 -13.78
CA LYS A 40 -1.16 20.54 -12.95
C LYS A 40 -2.15 20.02 -11.94
N ILE A 41 -2.22 20.69 -10.78
CA ILE A 41 -3.30 20.50 -9.83
C ILE A 41 -4.55 21.15 -10.44
N VAL A 42 -5.63 20.38 -10.61
CA VAL A 42 -6.89 20.80 -11.22
C VAL A 42 -8.06 20.79 -10.24
N GLY A 43 -7.77 20.55 -8.97
CA GLY A 43 -8.76 20.61 -7.89
C GLY A 43 -8.33 19.84 -6.67
N HIS A 44 -9.24 19.74 -5.72
CA HIS A 44 -9.06 18.99 -4.50
C HIS A 44 -10.37 18.35 -4.05
N ILE A 45 -10.28 17.37 -3.17
CA ILE A 45 -11.39 16.78 -2.42
C ILE A 45 -11.14 17.14 -0.96
N ASP A 46 -12.09 17.87 -0.35
CA ASP A 46 -11.96 18.39 0.99
C ASP A 46 -12.81 17.56 1.97
N PHE A 47 -12.24 17.21 3.11
CA PHE A 47 -12.89 16.50 4.20
C PHE A 47 -13.48 17.46 5.26
N SER A 48 -13.34 18.77 5.06
CA SER A 48 -13.80 19.86 5.98
C SER A 48 -13.11 19.91 7.35
N HIS A 49 -12.38 18.87 7.76
CA HIS A 49 -11.61 18.81 9.00
C HIS A 49 -10.43 17.84 8.85
N GLY A 50 -9.48 17.89 9.77
CA GLY A 50 -8.32 17.02 9.78
C GLY A 50 -8.71 15.55 9.98
N VAL A 51 -8.49 14.72 8.97
CA VAL A 51 -8.74 13.26 8.98
C VAL A 51 -7.50 12.44 8.69
N ARG A 52 -6.39 13.10 8.30
CA ARG A 52 -5.15 12.46 7.81
C ARG A 52 -5.46 11.43 6.71
N PRO A 53 -5.93 11.87 5.53
CA PRO A 53 -6.12 10.95 4.41
C PRO A 53 -4.74 10.45 3.97
N HIS A 54 -4.58 9.12 3.81
CA HIS A 54 -3.24 8.57 3.56
C HIS A 54 -3.16 7.72 2.28
N PHE A 55 -3.71 6.52 2.28
CA PHE A 55 -3.52 5.58 1.18
C PHE A 55 -4.71 5.56 0.24
N PRO A 56 -4.58 6.16 -0.97
CA PRO A 56 -5.62 6.12 -1.99
C PRO A 56 -5.47 4.85 -2.83
N LEU A 57 -6.57 4.15 -3.09
CA LEU A 57 -6.58 2.96 -3.94
C LEU A 57 -7.88 2.86 -4.73
N PHE A 58 -7.78 2.60 -6.03
CA PHE A 58 -8.95 2.33 -6.86
C PHE A 58 -9.42 0.89 -6.68
N ASP A 59 -10.71 0.72 -6.47
CA ASP A 59 -11.34 -0.58 -6.61
C ASP A 59 -11.48 -0.92 -8.11
N PRO A 60 -10.84 -2.01 -8.56
CA PRO A 60 -10.84 -2.38 -9.97
C PRO A 60 -12.22 -2.74 -10.52
N SER A 61 -13.17 -3.11 -9.66
CA SER A 61 -14.52 -3.55 -10.06
C SER A 61 -15.51 -2.40 -10.21
N SER A 62 -15.48 -1.43 -9.31
CA SER A 62 -16.41 -0.29 -9.28
C SER A 62 -15.82 0.99 -9.87
N GLY A 63 -14.49 1.10 -9.94
CA GLY A 63 -13.79 2.34 -10.30
C GLY A 63 -13.88 3.43 -9.23
N LEU A 64 -14.40 3.13 -8.04
CA LEU A 64 -14.42 4.05 -6.91
C LEU A 64 -13.02 4.18 -6.30
N LEU A 65 -12.74 5.34 -5.72
CA LEU A 65 -11.52 5.60 -4.98
C LEU A 65 -11.78 5.40 -3.49
N TYR A 66 -11.00 4.52 -2.87
CA TYR A 66 -10.99 4.26 -1.44
C TYR A 66 -9.76 4.91 -0.82
N VAL A 67 -9.92 5.60 0.30
CA VAL A 67 -8.82 6.30 0.97
C VAL A 67 -8.89 6.04 2.47
N THR A 68 -7.78 5.59 3.07
CA THR A 68 -7.71 5.50 4.53
C THR A 68 -7.73 6.89 5.14
N THR A 69 -8.58 7.08 6.14
CA THR A 69 -8.72 8.32 6.92
C THR A 69 -8.41 7.99 8.38
N GLU A 70 -7.14 8.20 8.76
CA GLU A 70 -6.57 7.68 10.01
C GLU A 70 -7.34 8.12 11.25
N LEU A 71 -7.59 9.42 11.38
CA LEU A 71 -8.26 9.97 12.56
C LEU A 71 -9.76 9.65 12.61
N SER A 72 -10.36 9.32 11.46
CA SER A 72 -11.75 8.86 11.40
C SER A 72 -11.89 7.35 11.63
N ASN A 73 -10.78 6.63 11.80
CA ASN A 73 -10.77 5.17 11.94
C ASN A 73 -11.60 4.48 10.85
N SER A 74 -11.43 4.93 9.60
CA SER A 74 -12.28 4.50 8.48
C SER A 74 -11.52 4.50 7.15
N VAL A 75 -12.15 3.86 6.17
CA VAL A 75 -11.81 4.00 4.75
C VAL A 75 -12.92 4.82 4.11
N THR A 76 -12.59 6.01 3.63
CA THR A 76 -13.54 6.87 2.91
C THR A 76 -13.70 6.42 1.48
N VAL A 77 -14.94 6.43 0.97
CA VAL A 77 -15.32 6.04 -0.38
C VAL A 77 -15.65 7.29 -1.19
N ILE A 78 -15.00 7.45 -2.33
CA ILE A 78 -15.09 8.65 -3.16
C ILE A 78 -15.47 8.24 -4.59
N ASP A 79 -16.41 8.97 -5.20
CA ASP A 79 -16.61 8.95 -6.65
C ASP A 79 -15.55 9.87 -7.30
N PRO A 80 -14.55 9.33 -8.00
CA PRO A 80 -13.48 10.13 -8.57
C PRO A 80 -13.92 11.06 -9.70
N ARG A 81 -15.04 10.76 -10.37
CA ARG A 81 -15.57 11.57 -11.47
C ARG A 81 -16.24 12.84 -10.96
N THR A 82 -17.03 12.71 -9.91
CA THR A 82 -17.72 13.86 -9.28
C THR A 82 -16.89 14.50 -8.17
N ARG A 83 -15.80 13.84 -7.76
CA ARG A 83 -14.94 14.24 -6.63
C ARG A 83 -15.69 14.34 -5.30
N LYS A 84 -16.78 13.59 -5.15
CA LYS A 84 -17.62 13.60 -3.95
C LYS A 84 -17.32 12.40 -3.05
N ILE A 85 -17.28 12.66 -1.76
CA ILE A 85 -17.30 11.61 -0.73
C ILE A 85 -18.73 11.03 -0.73
N ILE A 86 -18.84 9.72 -0.97
CA ILE A 86 -20.13 9.01 -1.07
C ILE A 86 -20.38 8.02 0.06
N GLY A 87 -19.47 7.99 1.04
CA GLY A 87 -19.58 7.17 2.23
C GLY A 87 -18.24 6.85 2.86
N SER A 88 -18.29 6.03 3.92
CA SER A 88 -17.12 5.52 4.61
C SER A 88 -17.36 4.11 5.12
N ILE A 89 -16.29 3.38 5.39
CA ILE A 89 -16.30 2.05 5.99
C ILE A 89 -15.53 2.15 7.31
N PRO A 90 -16.19 2.06 8.48
CA PRO A 90 -15.50 1.99 9.76
C PRO A 90 -14.57 0.79 9.80
N THR A 91 -13.33 0.95 10.22
CA THR A 91 -12.36 -0.15 10.32
C THR A 91 -12.41 -0.87 11.67
N GLY A 92 -13.05 -0.26 12.66
CA GLY A 92 -13.11 -0.74 14.04
C GLY A 92 -11.77 -0.63 14.78
N GLN A 93 -10.76 0.02 14.19
CA GLN A 93 -9.41 0.14 14.74
C GLN A 93 -8.83 1.52 14.50
N PRO A 94 -8.10 2.09 15.48
CA PRO A 94 -7.35 3.33 15.25
C PRO A 94 -6.16 3.11 14.32
N GLN A 95 -5.66 4.21 13.77
CA GLN A 95 -4.47 4.22 12.91
C GLN A 95 -4.56 3.25 11.72
N SER A 96 -5.74 3.17 11.10
CA SER A 96 -5.91 2.46 9.82
C SER A 96 -5.21 3.24 8.73
N HIS A 97 -4.02 2.78 8.34
CA HIS A 97 -3.05 3.58 7.58
C HIS A 97 -2.90 3.13 6.13
N MET A 98 -2.67 1.85 5.90
CA MET A 98 -2.52 1.27 4.57
C MET A 98 -3.73 0.43 4.20
N LEU A 99 -4.00 0.35 2.89
CA LEU A 99 -5.14 -0.38 2.33
C LEU A 99 -4.70 -1.31 1.21
N ALA A 100 -5.24 -2.51 1.17
CA ALA A 100 -5.22 -3.39 0.02
C ALA A 100 -6.65 -3.78 -0.35
N ILE A 101 -6.93 -3.93 -1.64
CA ILE A 101 -8.23 -4.40 -2.15
C ILE A 101 -8.00 -5.69 -2.93
N SER A 102 -8.86 -6.69 -2.72
CA SER A 102 -8.85 -7.92 -3.51
C SER A 102 -9.11 -7.61 -5.00
N HIS A 103 -8.49 -8.36 -5.89
CA HIS A 103 -8.62 -8.14 -7.34
C HIS A 103 -10.07 -8.29 -7.84
N ASN A 104 -10.87 -9.11 -7.12
CA ASN A 104 -12.28 -9.28 -7.41
C ASN A 104 -13.18 -8.14 -6.83
N GLY A 105 -12.60 -7.13 -6.17
CA GLY A 105 -13.30 -5.96 -5.61
C GLY A 105 -14.24 -6.27 -4.43
N LYS A 106 -14.21 -7.47 -3.85
CA LYS A 106 -15.15 -7.84 -2.78
C LYS A 106 -14.66 -7.48 -1.39
N ARG A 107 -13.34 -7.47 -1.17
CA ARG A 107 -12.73 -7.30 0.15
C ARG A 107 -11.69 -6.18 0.14
N GLY A 108 -11.68 -5.43 1.23
CA GLY A 108 -10.60 -4.53 1.58
C GLY A 108 -9.88 -5.02 2.85
N TYR A 109 -8.62 -4.66 2.99
CA TYR A 109 -7.79 -5.00 4.15
C TYR A 109 -7.02 -3.76 4.58
N THR A 110 -7.14 -3.35 5.84
CA THR A 110 -6.35 -2.23 6.35
C THR A 110 -5.30 -2.72 7.34
N ALA A 111 -4.08 -2.20 7.20
CA ALA A 111 -3.07 -2.33 8.24
C ALA A 111 -3.28 -1.21 9.27
N ASN A 112 -3.56 -1.61 10.52
CA ASN A 112 -3.84 -0.71 11.64
C ASN A 112 -2.57 -0.66 12.50
N VAL A 113 -1.81 0.44 12.37
CA VAL A 113 -0.40 0.51 12.78
C VAL A 113 -0.23 0.30 14.29
N GLY A 114 -0.85 1.13 15.12
CA GLY A 114 -0.68 1.08 16.57
C GLY A 114 -1.24 -0.19 17.21
N PRO A 115 -2.47 -0.63 16.87
CA PRO A 115 -3.02 -1.87 17.39
C PRO A 115 -2.32 -3.14 16.88
N GLY A 116 -1.54 -3.05 15.79
CA GLY A 116 -0.88 -4.21 15.19
C GLY A 116 -1.85 -5.23 14.62
N THR A 117 -2.97 -4.77 14.04
CA THR A 117 -4.05 -5.60 13.52
C THR A 117 -4.29 -5.37 12.03
N VAL A 118 -5.00 -6.29 11.40
CA VAL A 118 -5.55 -6.12 10.05
C VAL A 118 -7.07 -6.18 10.13
N SER A 119 -7.77 -5.13 9.68
CA SER A 119 -9.23 -5.16 9.51
C SER A 119 -9.61 -5.71 8.14
N VAL A 120 -10.60 -6.58 8.09
CA VAL A 120 -11.17 -7.14 6.87
C VAL A 120 -12.51 -6.46 6.61
N LEU A 121 -12.61 -5.83 5.44
CA LEU A 121 -13.76 -5.03 5.03
C LEU A 121 -14.57 -5.76 3.95
N ASP A 122 -15.89 -5.74 4.07
CA ASP A 122 -16.80 -6.02 2.98
C ASP A 122 -17.09 -4.70 2.25
N LEU A 123 -16.58 -4.54 1.03
CA LEU A 123 -16.67 -3.28 0.31
C LEU A 123 -18.10 -2.99 -0.15
N ALA A 124 -18.85 -4.00 -0.55
CA ALA A 124 -20.23 -3.85 -1.00
C ALA A 124 -21.17 -3.50 0.17
N ALA A 125 -21.02 -4.19 1.30
CA ALA A 125 -21.80 -3.94 2.50
C ALA A 125 -21.30 -2.74 3.33
N ARG A 126 -20.14 -2.18 2.96
CA ARG A 126 -19.46 -1.06 3.66
C ARG A 126 -19.32 -1.28 5.16
N LYS A 127 -18.83 -2.45 5.55
CA LYS A 127 -18.65 -2.81 6.96
C LYS A 127 -17.39 -3.63 7.19
N THR A 128 -16.84 -3.55 8.39
CA THR A 128 -15.81 -4.46 8.88
C THR A 128 -16.45 -5.81 9.23
N ILE A 129 -15.85 -6.90 8.76
CA ILE A 129 -16.32 -8.26 8.99
C ILE A 129 -15.39 -9.08 9.89
N ALA A 130 -14.12 -8.65 10.03
CA ALA A 130 -13.17 -9.26 10.96
C ALA A 130 -12.07 -8.26 11.32
N VAL A 131 -11.46 -8.45 12.49
CA VAL A 131 -10.21 -7.81 12.90
C VAL A 131 -9.25 -8.91 13.32
N ILE A 132 -8.08 -8.94 12.70
CA ILE A 132 -7.08 -10.01 12.85
C ILE A 132 -5.90 -9.46 13.64
N PRO A 133 -5.61 -9.95 14.87
CA PRO A 133 -4.38 -9.63 15.58
C PRO A 133 -3.17 -10.18 14.80
N VAL A 134 -2.15 -9.36 14.61
CA VAL A 134 -0.98 -9.72 13.79
C VAL A 134 0.32 -9.65 14.61
N SER A 135 0.65 -8.47 15.16
CA SER A 135 1.85 -8.23 15.96
C SER A 135 1.64 -7.01 16.86
N ALA A 136 2.70 -6.47 17.46
CA ALA A 136 2.59 -5.22 18.23
C ALA A 136 2.48 -3.98 17.32
N LYS A 137 2.98 -4.05 16.08
CA LYS A 137 2.92 -2.94 15.10
C LYS A 137 3.01 -3.49 13.68
N VAL A 138 2.09 -3.09 12.81
CA VAL A 138 2.11 -3.43 11.37
C VAL A 138 2.10 -2.16 10.53
N GLN A 139 2.55 -2.22 9.27
CA GLN A 139 2.57 -1.04 8.42
C GLN A 139 1.98 -1.30 7.04
N ARG A 140 2.73 -1.89 6.14
CA ARG A 140 2.35 -2.10 4.73
C ARG A 140 1.51 -3.37 4.56
N ILE A 141 0.67 -3.39 3.52
CA ILE A 141 -0.24 -4.49 3.26
C ILE A 141 -0.43 -4.69 1.76
N SER A 142 -0.50 -5.93 1.32
CA SER A 142 -0.84 -6.30 -0.07
C SER A 142 -1.60 -7.62 -0.15
N VAL A 143 -2.15 -7.93 -1.34
CA VAL A 143 -2.95 -9.14 -1.60
C VAL A 143 -2.23 -9.99 -2.65
N SER A 144 -2.30 -11.32 -2.54
CA SER A 144 -1.80 -12.24 -3.58
C SER A 144 -2.63 -12.14 -4.85
N ALA A 145 -2.02 -12.51 -5.99
CA ALA A 145 -2.66 -12.44 -7.30
C ALA A 145 -3.98 -13.25 -7.41
N ASP A 146 -4.15 -14.28 -6.59
CA ASP A 146 -5.34 -15.14 -6.54
C ASP A 146 -6.32 -14.78 -5.41
N ASP A 147 -6.09 -13.65 -4.71
CA ASP A 147 -6.87 -13.16 -3.57
C ASP A 147 -6.93 -14.09 -2.34
N LYS A 148 -6.10 -15.13 -2.29
CA LYS A 148 -6.14 -16.11 -1.18
C LYS A 148 -5.28 -15.75 0.01
N LEU A 149 -4.31 -14.85 -0.17
CA LEU A 149 -3.39 -14.42 0.88
C LEU A 149 -3.34 -12.90 0.98
N VAL A 150 -3.20 -12.43 2.21
CA VAL A 150 -2.84 -11.05 2.52
C VAL A 150 -1.47 -11.05 3.19
N PHE A 151 -0.64 -10.12 2.82
CA PHE A 151 0.71 -9.95 3.34
C PHE A 151 0.81 -8.62 4.07
N THR A 152 1.38 -8.62 5.27
CA THR A 152 1.67 -7.38 6.00
C THR A 152 3.04 -7.45 6.67
N SER A 153 3.71 -6.30 6.74
CA SER A 153 5.04 -6.18 7.32
C SER A 153 4.93 -5.93 8.83
N ASP A 154 5.56 -6.79 9.61
CA ASP A 154 5.73 -6.61 11.05
C ASP A 154 6.83 -5.55 11.30
N GLN A 155 6.52 -4.53 12.08
CA GLN A 155 7.45 -3.43 12.39
C GLN A 155 8.20 -3.63 13.72
N THR A 156 8.01 -4.77 14.37
CA THR A 156 8.66 -5.11 15.64
C THR A 156 9.61 -6.30 15.52
N THR A 157 9.34 -7.18 14.59
CA THR A 157 10.13 -8.38 14.32
C THR A 157 10.44 -8.49 12.84
N PRO A 158 11.67 -8.88 12.43
CA PRO A 158 12.03 -9.00 11.01
C PRO A 158 11.34 -10.20 10.35
N GLN A 159 10.04 -10.05 10.12
CA GLN A 159 9.19 -11.06 9.50
C GLN A 159 8.07 -10.45 8.67
N LEU A 160 7.67 -11.18 7.65
CA LEU A 160 6.43 -10.96 6.92
C LEU A 160 5.34 -11.83 7.54
N VAL A 161 4.17 -11.27 7.76
CA VAL A 161 3.00 -12.03 8.22
C VAL A 161 2.10 -12.34 7.03
N VAL A 162 1.73 -13.60 6.89
CA VAL A 162 0.86 -14.12 5.84
C VAL A 162 -0.49 -14.48 6.45
N ILE A 163 -1.56 -13.91 5.93
CA ILE A 163 -2.93 -14.13 6.38
C ILE A 163 -3.68 -14.92 5.31
N ASP A 164 -4.43 -15.93 5.70
CA ASP A 164 -5.34 -16.67 4.85
C ASP A 164 -6.69 -15.96 4.77
N THR A 165 -7.15 -15.62 3.56
CA THR A 165 -8.36 -14.82 3.35
C THR A 165 -9.64 -15.61 3.54
N ALA A 166 -9.62 -16.93 3.41
CA ALA A 166 -10.79 -17.78 3.62
C ALA A 166 -11.11 -17.94 5.11
N THR A 167 -10.08 -18.00 5.95
CA THR A 167 -10.22 -18.20 7.40
C THR A 167 -10.10 -16.89 8.19
N ASN A 168 -9.59 -15.81 7.60
CA ASN A 168 -9.23 -14.56 8.27
C ASN A 168 -8.29 -14.79 9.46
N LYS A 169 -7.29 -15.65 9.30
CA LYS A 169 -6.30 -15.97 10.34
C LYS A 169 -4.88 -15.88 9.80
N VAL A 170 -3.94 -15.59 10.69
CA VAL A 170 -2.51 -15.71 10.38
C VAL A 170 -2.22 -17.16 9.99
N LYS A 171 -1.74 -17.36 8.76
CA LYS A 171 -1.39 -18.68 8.20
C LYS A 171 0.03 -19.06 8.55
N THR A 172 0.96 -18.12 8.39
CA THR A 172 2.38 -18.34 8.65
C THR A 172 3.12 -17.01 8.77
N ARG A 173 4.38 -17.10 9.18
CA ARG A 173 5.33 -15.98 9.24
C ARG A 173 6.59 -16.36 8.50
N VAL A 174 7.13 -15.44 7.71
CA VAL A 174 8.34 -15.64 6.91
C VAL A 174 9.44 -14.75 7.46
N ALA A 175 10.54 -15.34 7.91
CA ALA A 175 11.70 -14.57 8.37
C ALA A 175 12.28 -13.74 7.24
N LEU A 176 12.59 -12.47 7.52
CA LEU A 176 13.18 -11.50 6.60
C LEU A 176 14.59 -11.10 7.09
N PRO A 177 15.46 -10.57 6.20
CA PRO A 177 16.79 -10.09 6.60
C PRO A 177 16.78 -8.82 7.47
N GLY A 178 15.64 -8.18 7.64
CA GLY A 178 15.39 -7.00 8.46
C GLY A 178 13.90 -6.69 8.49
N LEU A 179 13.50 -5.60 9.16
CA LEU A 179 12.10 -5.18 9.18
C LEU A 179 11.62 -4.91 7.75
N GLY A 180 10.55 -5.60 7.35
CA GLY A 180 9.92 -5.42 6.05
C GLY A 180 9.12 -4.12 5.98
N TYR A 181 8.94 -3.58 4.75
CA TYR A 181 8.11 -2.43 4.51
C TYR A 181 7.16 -2.69 3.33
N GLY A 182 7.31 -2.01 2.17
CA GLY A 182 6.46 -2.23 1.00
C GLY A 182 6.46 -3.67 0.49
N THR A 183 5.32 -4.15 0.03
CA THR A 183 5.17 -5.52 -0.49
C THR A 183 4.39 -5.53 -1.80
N ALA A 184 4.83 -6.34 -2.76
CA ALA A 184 4.12 -6.54 -4.02
C ALA A 184 4.22 -8.00 -4.50
N ALA A 185 3.07 -8.63 -4.75
CA ALA A 185 3.01 -9.98 -5.31
C ALA A 185 3.15 -9.96 -6.84
N THR A 186 3.91 -10.91 -7.41
CA THR A 186 3.96 -11.08 -8.86
C THR A 186 2.65 -11.66 -9.39
N ARG A 187 2.33 -11.31 -10.65
CA ARG A 187 1.07 -11.72 -11.29
C ARG A 187 0.91 -13.23 -11.47
N ASP A 188 2.03 -13.95 -11.61
CA ASP A 188 2.05 -15.41 -11.68
C ASP A 188 1.76 -16.08 -10.32
N GLY A 189 1.62 -15.27 -9.26
CA GLY A 189 1.35 -15.75 -7.90
C GLY A 189 2.50 -16.51 -7.26
N ARG A 190 3.70 -16.50 -7.88
CA ARG A 190 4.84 -17.26 -7.39
C ARG A 190 5.69 -16.51 -6.37
N TRP A 191 5.87 -15.22 -6.54
CA TRP A 191 6.80 -14.43 -5.76
C TRP A 191 6.12 -13.26 -5.05
N LEU A 192 6.66 -12.90 -3.90
CA LEU A 192 6.37 -11.65 -3.23
C LEU A 192 7.68 -10.88 -3.03
N LEU A 193 7.73 -9.66 -3.49
CA LEU A 193 8.81 -8.73 -3.23
C LEU A 193 8.52 -7.99 -1.93
N VAL A 194 9.51 -7.86 -1.06
CA VAL A 194 9.42 -7.14 0.22
C VAL A 194 10.57 -6.16 0.33
N ALA A 195 10.29 -4.88 0.45
CA ALA A 195 11.30 -3.86 0.72
C ALA A 195 11.84 -4.03 2.15
N VAL A 196 13.16 -4.00 2.32
CA VAL A 196 13.83 -4.09 3.61
C VAL A 196 14.77 -2.89 3.78
N PRO A 197 14.26 -1.77 4.34
CA PRO A 197 14.99 -0.49 4.39
C PRO A 197 16.32 -0.57 5.14
N SER A 198 16.38 -1.31 6.25
CA SER A 198 17.57 -1.41 7.09
C SER A 198 18.77 -2.09 6.43
N THR A 199 18.53 -2.91 5.42
CA THR A 199 19.59 -3.64 4.68
C THR A 199 19.78 -3.14 3.25
N ASN A 200 18.98 -2.15 2.80
CA ASN A 200 18.95 -1.64 1.43
C ASN A 200 18.71 -2.75 0.40
N GLN A 201 17.74 -3.62 0.69
CA GLN A 201 17.44 -4.78 -0.14
C GLN A 201 15.94 -4.89 -0.43
N VAL A 202 15.63 -5.61 -1.50
CA VAL A 202 14.33 -6.22 -1.74
C VAL A 202 14.49 -7.72 -1.54
N ALA A 203 13.83 -8.27 -0.52
CA ALA A 203 13.73 -9.71 -0.31
C ALA A 203 12.67 -10.29 -1.26
N VAL A 204 12.98 -11.38 -1.94
CA VAL A 204 12.05 -12.09 -2.82
C VAL A 204 11.64 -13.39 -2.13
N VAL A 205 10.39 -13.45 -1.70
CA VAL A 205 9.80 -14.61 -1.03
C VAL A 205 9.17 -15.54 -2.06
N ASP A 206 9.51 -16.81 -2.03
CA ASP A 206 8.83 -17.86 -2.78
C ASP A 206 7.55 -18.24 -2.04
N LEU A 207 6.39 -17.94 -2.63
CA LEU A 207 5.07 -18.16 -2.02
C LEU A 207 4.68 -19.63 -1.93
N LYS A 208 5.36 -20.52 -2.64
CA LYS A 208 5.15 -21.98 -2.52
C LYS A 208 5.87 -22.54 -1.29
N THR A 209 7.08 -22.08 -1.01
CA THR A 209 7.89 -22.56 0.12
C THR A 209 7.78 -21.70 1.36
N MET A 210 7.22 -20.47 1.23
CA MET A 210 7.14 -19.45 2.28
C MET A 210 8.52 -19.14 2.88
N ARG A 211 9.53 -18.96 2.01
CA ARG A 211 10.90 -18.60 2.39
C ARG A 211 11.48 -17.55 1.47
N VAL A 212 12.41 -16.77 1.97
CA VAL A 212 13.21 -15.86 1.14
C VAL A 212 14.10 -16.70 0.23
N ALA A 213 13.91 -16.54 -1.07
CA ALA A 213 14.67 -17.23 -2.09
C ALA A 213 15.92 -16.45 -2.51
N ARG A 214 15.86 -15.11 -2.45
CA ARG A 214 16.97 -14.22 -2.81
C ARG A 214 16.77 -12.82 -2.22
N ASN A 215 17.86 -12.06 -2.18
CA ASN A 215 17.86 -10.65 -1.83
C ASN A 215 18.47 -9.85 -2.98
N ILE A 216 17.85 -8.73 -3.34
CA ILE A 216 18.31 -7.83 -4.41
C ILE A 216 18.76 -6.53 -3.75
N THR A 217 20.03 -6.17 -3.91
CA THR A 217 20.54 -4.87 -3.44
C THR A 217 19.93 -3.74 -4.26
N VAL A 218 19.38 -2.75 -3.59
CA VAL A 218 18.77 -1.55 -4.17
C VAL A 218 19.39 -0.29 -3.54
N PRO A 219 19.13 0.92 -4.07
CA PRO A 219 19.53 2.16 -3.39
C PRO A 219 18.91 2.28 -1.99
N ALA A 220 19.47 3.17 -1.17
CA ALA A 220 19.20 3.24 0.26
C ALA A 220 17.76 3.57 0.63
N ALA A 221 17.27 2.89 1.68
CA ALA A 221 15.95 2.98 2.28
C ALA A 221 14.82 2.70 1.28
N PRO A 222 14.71 1.48 0.72
CA PRO A 222 13.57 1.10 -0.12
C PRO A 222 12.26 1.16 0.69
N GLN A 223 11.21 1.74 0.09
CA GLN A 223 9.91 1.94 0.70
C GLN A 223 8.81 1.16 -0.04
N GLU A 224 8.18 1.76 -1.03
CA GLU A 224 7.10 1.14 -1.81
C GLU A 224 7.65 0.30 -2.96
N ILE A 225 6.91 -0.73 -3.32
CA ILE A 225 7.18 -1.58 -4.49
C ILE A 225 5.96 -1.60 -5.39
N LEU A 226 6.13 -1.21 -6.64
CA LEU A 226 5.11 -1.27 -7.68
C LEU A 226 5.55 -2.17 -8.82
N ILE A 227 4.82 -3.24 -9.09
CA ILE A 227 5.07 -4.09 -10.26
C ILE A 227 4.33 -3.49 -11.46
N ARG A 228 5.07 -3.24 -12.55
CA ARG A 228 4.49 -2.77 -13.80
C ARG A 228 3.40 -3.73 -14.30
N PRO A 229 2.31 -3.22 -14.94
CA PRO A 229 1.19 -4.07 -15.35
C PRO A 229 1.52 -5.24 -16.27
N ASP A 230 2.62 -5.20 -17.02
CA ASP A 230 3.10 -6.32 -17.84
C ASP A 230 3.83 -7.42 -17.05
N GLY A 231 4.10 -7.17 -15.74
CA GLY A 231 4.77 -8.12 -14.87
C GLY A 231 6.28 -8.24 -15.04
N ASN A 232 6.92 -7.45 -15.91
CA ASN A 232 8.33 -7.62 -16.26
C ASN A 232 9.28 -6.80 -15.37
N VAL A 233 8.81 -5.71 -14.79
CA VAL A 233 9.62 -4.77 -14.00
C VAL A 233 8.93 -4.42 -12.69
N ALA A 234 9.68 -4.41 -11.60
CA ALA A 234 9.27 -3.81 -10.35
C ALA A 234 9.99 -2.47 -10.15
N TYR A 235 9.24 -1.43 -9.80
CA TYR A 235 9.77 -0.15 -9.37
C TYR A 235 9.80 -0.10 -7.84
N VAL A 236 10.90 0.42 -7.29
CA VAL A 236 11.09 0.52 -5.84
C VAL A 236 11.49 1.95 -5.52
N SER A 237 10.69 2.66 -4.75
CA SER A 237 11.06 3.96 -4.22
C SER A 237 12.14 3.79 -3.15
N CYS A 238 13.23 4.56 -3.25
CA CYS A 238 14.39 4.48 -2.38
C CYS A 238 14.61 5.85 -1.73
N ALA A 239 13.97 6.06 -0.58
CA ALA A 239 13.76 7.36 0.04
C ALA A 239 15.06 8.11 0.35
N ALA A 240 16.02 7.48 1.02
CA ALA A 240 17.29 8.12 1.38
C ALA A 240 18.20 8.40 0.17
N SER A 241 18.08 7.61 -0.89
CA SER A 241 18.84 7.81 -2.13
C SER A 241 18.19 8.79 -3.11
N ARG A 242 16.95 9.23 -2.86
CA ARG A 242 16.18 10.10 -3.77
C ARG A 242 16.07 9.50 -5.18
N GLN A 243 15.80 8.20 -5.25
CA GLN A 243 15.76 7.44 -6.50
C GLN A 243 14.60 6.47 -6.51
N VAL A 244 14.17 6.09 -7.72
CA VAL A 244 13.35 4.91 -7.95
C VAL A 244 14.22 3.89 -8.69
N ALA A 245 14.38 2.70 -8.12
CA ALA A 245 15.07 1.60 -8.77
C ALA A 245 14.11 0.79 -9.65
N ALA A 246 14.52 0.40 -10.84
CA ALA A 246 13.82 -0.54 -11.68
C ALA A 246 14.50 -1.91 -11.61
N ILE A 247 13.79 -2.92 -11.16
CA ILE A 247 14.25 -4.31 -11.06
C ILE A 247 13.64 -5.09 -12.23
N ASP A 248 14.48 -5.70 -13.04
CA ASP A 248 14.07 -6.70 -14.04
C ASP A 248 13.70 -8.00 -13.33
N LEU A 249 12.45 -8.44 -13.46
CA LEU A 249 11.94 -9.62 -12.77
C LEU A 249 12.32 -10.96 -13.42
N ALA A 250 12.83 -10.96 -14.66
CA ALA A 250 13.41 -12.14 -15.27
C ALA A 250 14.84 -12.39 -14.78
N GLN A 251 15.62 -11.29 -14.64
CA GLN A 251 17.02 -11.33 -14.24
C GLN A 251 17.23 -11.14 -12.73
N TRP A 252 16.23 -10.66 -12.00
CA TRP A 252 16.26 -10.35 -10.57
C TRP A 252 17.39 -9.37 -10.19
N LYS A 253 17.56 -8.33 -11.00
CA LYS A 253 18.58 -7.30 -10.76
C LYS A 253 18.09 -5.90 -11.09
N VAL A 254 18.67 -4.91 -10.44
CA VAL A 254 18.44 -3.49 -10.76
C VAL A 254 19.05 -3.19 -12.12
N THR A 255 18.23 -2.73 -13.06
CA THR A 255 18.64 -2.34 -14.42
C THR A 255 18.67 -0.85 -14.63
N LYS A 256 17.92 -0.08 -13.81
CA LYS A 256 17.89 1.38 -13.91
C LYS A 256 17.68 2.02 -12.54
N LYS A 257 18.31 3.17 -12.33
CA LYS A 257 18.08 4.07 -11.19
C LYS A 257 17.57 5.39 -11.76
N ILE A 258 16.39 5.82 -11.34
CA ILE A 258 15.69 7.01 -11.84
C ILE A 258 15.76 8.06 -10.75
N PRO A 259 16.34 9.25 -11.01
CA PRO A 259 16.31 10.34 -10.04
C PRO A 259 14.86 10.71 -9.67
N ALA A 260 14.62 10.92 -8.39
CA ALA A 260 13.33 11.37 -7.85
C ALA A 260 13.53 12.58 -6.93
N GLY A 261 12.44 13.20 -6.54
CA GLY A 261 12.44 14.29 -5.56
C GLY A 261 12.91 13.85 -4.17
N GLY A 262 12.81 14.77 -3.21
CA GLY A 262 13.15 14.46 -1.83
C GLY A 262 12.23 13.40 -1.24
N TYR A 263 12.80 12.35 -0.71
CA TYR A 263 12.13 11.29 0.06
C TYR A 263 10.98 10.59 -0.70
N PRO A 264 11.22 9.99 -1.89
CA PRO A 264 10.17 9.28 -2.62
C PRO A 264 9.64 8.10 -1.78
N ASP A 265 8.31 8.00 -1.67
CA ASP A 265 7.62 6.95 -0.95
C ASP A 265 6.60 6.28 -1.87
N GLY A 266 5.35 6.74 -1.93
CA GLY A 266 4.31 6.11 -2.74
C GLY A 266 4.54 6.14 -4.24
N LEU A 267 4.14 5.07 -4.92
CA LEU A 267 4.26 4.88 -6.35
C LEU A 267 2.89 4.59 -6.97
N ALA A 268 2.61 5.14 -8.15
CA ALA A 268 1.44 4.80 -8.95
C ALA A 268 1.82 4.61 -10.42
N TRP A 269 1.12 3.72 -11.08
CA TRP A 269 1.25 3.51 -12.53
C TRP A 269 0.14 4.24 -13.28
N ALA A 270 0.49 5.07 -14.22
CA ALA A 270 -0.42 5.65 -15.20
C ALA A 270 -0.14 5.05 -16.60
N LYS A 271 -1.19 4.79 -17.36
CA LYS A 271 -1.09 4.27 -18.74
C LYS A 271 -0.63 5.34 -19.71
#